data_a3e8dd3e8ef133ae035bfb952957630c
#
_entry.id   a3e8dd3e8ef133ae035bfb952957630c
#
_cell.length_a   1.000
_cell.length_b   1.000
_cell.length_c   1.000
_cell.angle_alpha   90.00
_cell.angle_beta   90.00
_cell.angle_gamma   90.00
#
_symmetry.space_group_name_H-M   'P 1'
#
loop_
_entity.id
_entity.type
_entity.pdbx_description
1 polymer ?
#
loop_
_entity_poly.entity_id
_entity_poly.type
_entity_poly.pdbx_seq_one_letter_code
_entity_poly.pdbx_strand_id
1 'polypeptide(L)'
;MKLPSPEINDVFLLFYELPFDFTGQLPLALGPGVCLDDTPWGLLNAVPPALADYILPGYHLRPSLRQNHCCLRSYDASIPHFRPDTLLFVSLSALRLRAPLGIHIAGSFTLGPTSNPISKCKLYQLMSPWQPQRERRYTPTDISAAADIASRLIEIDNLGYKRITTALVYFSQVTVGLSQSFQLSYLGLFAALEALFVLTGNKAAALGARVSSFLAAFDFPEDLEQWLSKEYRMGRNSIAHGVHEVSFGTRLQDGRGQTFGRLHEIVRLCILGFMALRDDQLSALSTMTGTKLQKALDSLEPASGRFIAGQRMCLD
;
A
#
# COMPACT_ATOMS: atom_id res chain seq x y z
N MET A 1 -8.76 24.65 3.97
CA MET A 1 -8.52 24.93 2.53
C MET A 1 -9.72 24.39 1.77
N LYS A 2 -10.37 25.17 0.89
CA LYS A 2 -11.51 24.68 0.11
C LYS A 2 -10.95 23.84 -1.03
N LEU A 3 -11.33 22.57 -1.10
CA LEU A 3 -10.93 21.68 -2.19
C LEU A 3 -11.68 22.04 -3.48
N PRO A 4 -11.06 21.86 -4.66
CA PRO A 4 -11.68 22.20 -5.93
C PRO A 4 -12.90 21.31 -6.20
N SER A 5 -13.89 21.86 -6.92
CA SER A 5 -14.99 21.07 -7.46
C SER A 5 -14.48 20.03 -8.47
N PRO A 6 -15.22 18.94 -8.71
CA PRO A 6 -14.84 17.96 -9.74
C PRO A 6 -14.71 18.59 -11.13
N GLU A 7 -13.62 18.26 -11.82
CA GLU A 7 -13.28 18.77 -13.14
C GLU A 7 -13.03 17.64 -14.15
N ILE A 8 -13.02 17.98 -15.45
CA ILE A 8 -12.69 17.04 -16.52
C ILE A 8 -11.26 16.50 -16.28
N ASN A 9 -11.08 15.20 -16.46
CA ASN A 9 -9.87 14.40 -16.19
C ASN A 9 -9.62 14.06 -14.73
N ASP A 10 -10.44 14.49 -13.78
CA ASP A 10 -10.39 13.95 -12.44
C ASP A 10 -10.62 12.44 -12.48
N VAL A 11 -9.87 11.70 -11.68
CA VAL A 11 -9.98 10.25 -11.56
C VAL A 11 -10.60 9.90 -10.22
N PHE A 12 -11.66 9.10 -10.29
CA PHE A 12 -12.39 8.62 -9.12
C PHE A 12 -12.12 7.13 -8.92
N LEU A 13 -11.89 6.74 -7.68
CA LEU A 13 -11.69 5.36 -7.28
C LEU A 13 -12.78 4.96 -6.28
N LEU A 14 -13.55 3.95 -6.66
CA LEU A 14 -14.70 3.47 -5.91
C LEU A 14 -14.33 2.28 -5.04
N PHE A 15 -14.96 2.18 -3.89
CA PHE A 15 -14.80 1.06 -2.96
C PHE A 15 -16.02 0.13 -3.00
N TYR A 16 -15.81 -1.17 -2.82
CA TYR A 16 -16.89 -2.14 -2.60
C TYR A 16 -17.51 -1.98 -1.21
N GLU A 17 -16.65 -1.75 -0.22
CA GLU A 17 -17.05 -1.51 1.16
C GLU A 17 -16.39 -0.21 1.62
N LEU A 18 -17.09 0.53 2.47
CA LEU A 18 -16.55 1.78 2.99
C LEU A 18 -15.49 1.47 4.05
N PRO A 19 -14.19 1.69 3.76
CA PRO A 19 -13.14 1.43 4.73
C PRO A 19 -12.99 2.53 5.77
N PHE A 20 -13.92 3.50 5.81
CA PHE A 20 -13.84 4.69 6.64
C PHE A 20 -14.97 4.73 7.67
N ASP A 21 -14.61 5.13 8.89
CA ASP A 21 -15.55 5.37 9.98
C ASP A 21 -15.46 6.84 10.38
N PHE A 22 -16.24 7.66 9.70
CA PHE A 22 -16.38 9.06 10.08
C PHE A 22 -17.74 9.62 9.64
N THR A 23 -18.21 10.57 10.42
CA THR A 23 -19.42 11.37 10.18
C THR A 23 -19.03 12.83 9.94
N GLY A 24 -18.00 13.01 9.11
CA GLY A 24 -17.45 14.33 8.83
C GLY A 24 -17.95 14.91 7.53
N GLN A 25 -17.67 16.20 7.32
CA GLN A 25 -17.96 16.89 6.08
C GLN A 25 -16.89 16.54 5.02
N LEU A 26 -17.32 16.01 3.89
CA LEU A 26 -16.48 15.84 2.71
C LEU A 26 -16.41 17.17 1.92
N PRO A 27 -15.37 17.38 1.11
CA PRO A 27 -14.22 16.51 0.91
C PRO A 27 -13.11 16.68 1.96
N LEU A 28 -12.33 15.60 2.19
CA LEU A 28 -11.16 15.57 3.08
C LEU A 28 -9.88 15.31 2.29
N ALA A 29 -8.87 16.16 2.45
CA ALA A 29 -7.56 15.95 1.81
C ALA A 29 -6.90 14.65 2.30
N LEU A 30 -6.38 13.85 1.36
CA LEU A 30 -5.64 12.62 1.64
C LEU A 30 -4.21 12.67 1.06
N GLY A 31 -3.72 13.84 0.82
CA GLY A 31 -2.41 14.10 0.25
C GLY A 31 -2.48 15.11 -0.89
N PRO A 32 -1.33 15.45 -1.48
CA PRO A 32 -1.31 16.37 -2.60
C PRO A 32 -2.09 15.82 -3.80
N GLY A 33 -3.08 16.56 -4.27
CA GLY A 33 -3.90 16.22 -5.43
C GLY A 33 -4.89 15.07 -5.23
N VAL A 34 -5.10 14.59 -4.01
CA VAL A 34 -6.08 13.54 -3.71
C VAL A 34 -6.92 13.92 -2.51
N CYS A 35 -8.21 13.66 -2.60
CA CYS A 35 -9.14 13.80 -1.49
C CYS A 35 -10.09 12.60 -1.40
N LEU A 36 -10.62 12.40 -0.22
CA LEU A 36 -11.81 11.61 0.01
C LEU A 36 -12.99 12.54 -0.27
N ASP A 37 -13.86 12.17 -1.19
CA ASP A 37 -14.96 13.01 -1.71
C ASP A 37 -16.27 12.23 -1.75
N ASP A 38 -17.37 12.92 -1.96
CA ASP A 38 -18.66 12.29 -2.18
C ASP A 38 -18.65 11.46 -3.46
N THR A 39 -19.27 10.29 -3.40
CA THR A 39 -19.42 9.46 -4.60
C THR A 39 -20.36 10.15 -5.58
N PRO A 40 -19.95 10.40 -6.83
CA PRO A 40 -20.75 11.14 -7.80
C PRO A 40 -21.85 10.27 -8.41
N TRP A 41 -22.84 9.88 -7.62
CA TRP A 41 -23.95 8.99 -8.01
C TRP A 41 -24.68 9.44 -9.27
N GLY A 42 -24.84 10.75 -9.47
CA GLY A 42 -25.46 11.31 -10.67
C GLY A 42 -24.70 10.94 -11.95
N LEU A 43 -23.36 10.86 -11.88
CA LEU A 43 -22.53 10.43 -13.02
C LEU A 43 -22.60 8.94 -13.23
N LEU A 44 -22.66 8.15 -12.15
CA LEU A 44 -22.78 6.70 -12.23
C LEU A 44 -24.14 6.26 -12.82
N ASN A 45 -25.20 7.03 -12.58
CA ASN A 45 -26.50 6.81 -13.20
C ASN A 45 -26.52 7.14 -14.71
N ALA A 46 -25.59 7.93 -15.20
CA ALA A 46 -25.44 8.26 -16.61
C ALA A 46 -24.54 7.28 -17.39
N VAL A 47 -23.99 6.26 -16.72
CA VAL A 47 -23.18 5.21 -17.35
C VAL A 47 -24.06 4.39 -18.30
N PRO A 48 -23.60 4.07 -19.53
CA PRO A 48 -24.33 3.19 -20.43
C PRO A 48 -24.72 1.87 -19.75
N PRO A 49 -25.94 1.33 -20.00
CA PRO A 49 -26.44 0.13 -19.32
C PRO A 49 -25.45 -1.04 -19.32
N ALA A 50 -24.76 -1.30 -20.43
CA ALA A 50 -23.77 -2.36 -20.53
C ALA A 50 -22.56 -2.16 -19.58
N LEU A 51 -22.22 -0.92 -19.29
CA LEU A 51 -21.16 -0.59 -18.34
C LEU A 51 -21.71 -0.56 -16.90
N ALA A 52 -22.95 -0.10 -16.74
CA ALA A 52 -23.67 -0.15 -15.49
C ALA A 52 -23.85 -1.58 -15.00
N ASP A 53 -24.23 -2.50 -15.89
CA ASP A 53 -24.36 -3.92 -15.58
C ASP A 53 -23.03 -4.56 -15.17
N TYR A 54 -21.92 -3.96 -15.54
CA TYR A 54 -20.57 -4.41 -15.17
C TYR A 54 -20.07 -3.77 -13.86
N ILE A 55 -20.33 -2.48 -13.66
CA ILE A 55 -19.93 -1.73 -12.46
C ILE A 55 -20.92 -1.99 -11.31
N LEU A 56 -22.20 -2.08 -11.63
CA LEU A 56 -23.30 -2.12 -10.68
C LEU A 56 -23.70 -3.52 -10.16
N PRO A 57 -23.31 -4.69 -10.73
CA PRO A 57 -23.72 -5.97 -10.14
C PRO A 57 -23.34 -6.08 -8.66
N GLY A 58 -22.16 -5.56 -8.29
CA GLY A 58 -21.77 -5.43 -6.90
C GLY A 58 -22.68 -4.47 -6.11
N TYR A 59 -23.13 -3.40 -6.72
CA TYR A 59 -24.01 -2.39 -6.12
C TYR A 59 -25.49 -2.79 -6.09
N HIS A 60 -25.97 -3.55 -7.08
CA HIS A 60 -27.35 -4.06 -7.11
C HIS A 60 -27.55 -5.24 -6.17
N LEU A 61 -26.55 -6.12 -6.04
CA LEU A 61 -26.61 -7.29 -5.18
C LEU A 61 -26.39 -6.98 -3.69
N ARG A 62 -25.85 -5.81 -3.37
CA ARG A 62 -25.60 -5.37 -1.97
C ARG A 62 -26.17 -3.98 -1.76
N PRO A 63 -27.42 -3.85 -1.25
CA PRO A 63 -28.01 -2.55 -0.91
C PRO A 63 -27.14 -1.69 0.03
N SER A 64 -26.31 -2.32 0.88
CA SER A 64 -25.33 -1.64 1.74
C SER A 64 -24.28 -0.84 0.95
N LEU A 65 -23.99 -1.21 -0.30
CA LEU A 65 -23.06 -0.44 -1.15
C LEU A 65 -23.65 0.90 -1.61
N ARG A 66 -24.99 1.00 -1.70
CA ARG A 66 -25.66 2.29 -1.97
C ARG A 66 -25.53 3.29 -0.82
N GLN A 67 -25.07 2.84 0.35
CA GLN A 67 -24.77 3.69 1.50
C GLN A 67 -23.31 4.20 1.48
N ASN A 68 -22.49 3.76 0.53
CA ASN A 68 -21.14 4.25 0.36
C ASN A 68 -21.16 5.63 -0.27
N HIS A 69 -21.12 6.65 0.57
CA HIS A 69 -21.18 8.04 0.14
C HIS A 69 -19.81 8.64 -0.21
N CYS A 70 -18.73 7.87 -0.15
CA CYS A 70 -17.41 8.43 -0.45
C CYS A 70 -16.57 7.57 -1.40
N CYS A 71 -15.70 8.26 -2.11
CA CYS A 71 -14.71 7.72 -3.03
C CYS A 71 -13.37 8.45 -2.86
N LEU A 72 -12.28 7.93 -3.41
CA LEU A 72 -11.08 8.74 -3.60
C LEU A 72 -11.16 9.46 -4.93
N ARG A 73 -10.91 10.76 -4.91
CA ARG A 73 -10.79 11.60 -6.10
C ARG A 73 -9.37 12.13 -6.21
N SER A 74 -8.73 11.87 -7.35
CA SER A 74 -7.54 12.61 -7.76
C SER A 74 -7.98 13.75 -8.65
N TYR A 75 -7.67 14.96 -8.25
CA TYR A 75 -7.91 16.17 -9.02
C TYR A 75 -6.59 16.72 -9.59
N ASP A 76 -6.69 17.56 -10.61
CA ASP A 76 -5.50 18.16 -11.19
C ASP A 76 -4.75 18.95 -10.11
N ALA A 77 -3.77 18.29 -9.57
CA ALA A 77 -2.80 18.95 -8.77
C ALA A 77 -1.70 19.35 -9.74
N SER A 78 -1.37 20.58 -9.74
CA SER A 78 -0.18 21.13 -10.38
C SER A 78 1.10 20.56 -9.76
N ILE A 79 1.12 19.23 -9.54
CA ILE A 79 2.29 18.48 -9.09
C ILE A 79 3.00 18.00 -10.34
N PRO A 80 4.11 18.66 -10.73
CA PRO A 80 4.84 18.28 -11.90
C PRO A 80 5.20 16.79 -11.84
N HIS A 81 5.04 16.10 -12.98
CA HIS A 81 5.43 14.69 -13.18
C HIS A 81 4.53 13.59 -12.56
N PHE A 82 3.51 13.92 -11.78
CA PHE A 82 2.59 12.93 -11.24
C PHE A 82 1.28 12.86 -12.02
N ARG A 83 0.92 11.66 -12.46
CA ARG A 83 -0.40 11.39 -13.06
C ARG A 83 -1.44 11.18 -11.96
N PRO A 84 -2.72 11.49 -12.22
CA PRO A 84 -3.80 11.20 -11.27
C PRO A 84 -3.81 9.76 -10.73
N ASP A 85 -3.62 8.77 -11.62
CA ASP A 85 -3.51 7.35 -11.21
C ASP A 85 -2.37 7.10 -10.22
N THR A 86 -1.22 7.78 -10.41
CA THR A 86 -0.06 7.66 -9.52
C THR A 86 -0.37 8.26 -8.15
N LEU A 87 -1.03 9.40 -8.11
CA LEU A 87 -1.42 10.05 -6.86
C LEU A 87 -2.42 9.20 -6.07
N LEU A 88 -3.40 8.58 -6.76
CA LEU A 88 -4.31 7.61 -6.14
C LEU A 88 -3.56 6.40 -5.58
N PHE A 89 -2.60 5.86 -6.33
CA PHE A 89 -1.75 4.76 -5.87
C PHE A 89 -0.96 5.14 -4.61
N VAL A 90 -0.34 6.33 -4.58
CA VAL A 90 0.41 6.84 -3.43
C VAL A 90 -0.51 6.99 -2.21
N SER A 91 -1.70 7.57 -2.39
CA SER A 91 -2.66 7.78 -1.30
C SER A 91 -3.23 6.47 -0.74
N LEU A 92 -3.54 5.49 -1.61
CA LEU A 92 -3.93 4.15 -1.17
C LEU A 92 -2.82 3.44 -0.41
N SER A 93 -1.58 3.57 -0.89
CA SER A 93 -0.42 2.99 -0.23
C SER A 93 -0.19 3.64 1.13
N ALA A 94 -0.38 4.95 1.23
CA ALA A 94 -0.29 5.69 2.49
C ALA A 94 -1.33 5.23 3.52
N LEU A 95 -2.57 5.00 3.10
CA LEU A 95 -3.60 4.41 3.96
C LEU A 95 -3.17 3.04 4.50
N ARG A 96 -2.66 2.16 3.63
CA ARG A 96 -2.19 0.82 4.01
C ARG A 96 -0.95 0.84 4.90
N LEU A 97 -0.05 1.79 4.67
CA LEU A 97 1.10 2.01 5.56
C LEU A 97 0.65 2.55 6.92
N ARG A 98 -0.38 3.39 6.96
CA ARG A 98 -0.93 3.89 8.23
C ARG A 98 -1.57 2.79 9.05
N ALA A 99 -2.41 1.98 8.43
CA ALA A 99 -3.03 0.82 9.07
C ALA A 99 -3.31 -0.25 8.00
N PRO A 100 -2.89 -1.52 8.24
CA PRO A 100 -3.07 -2.60 7.27
C PRO A 100 -4.52 -3.10 7.27
N LEU A 101 -5.46 -2.22 6.92
CA LEU A 101 -6.87 -2.56 6.80
C LEU A 101 -7.19 -3.02 5.39
N GLY A 102 -8.16 -3.90 5.26
CA GLY A 102 -8.68 -4.32 3.97
C GLY A 102 -9.30 -3.14 3.21
N ILE A 103 -8.80 -2.86 2.02
CA ILE A 103 -9.39 -1.87 1.10
C ILE A 103 -9.80 -2.60 -0.17
N HIS A 104 -11.10 -2.73 -0.37
CA HIS A 104 -11.67 -3.38 -1.56
C HIS A 104 -12.06 -2.32 -2.59
N ILE A 105 -11.36 -2.31 -3.71
CA ILE A 105 -11.59 -1.38 -4.81
C ILE A 105 -12.54 -2.00 -5.80
N ALA A 106 -13.65 -1.33 -6.09
CA ALA A 106 -14.62 -1.75 -7.10
C ALA A 106 -14.16 -1.40 -8.52
N GLY A 107 -13.62 -0.19 -8.69
CA GLY A 107 -13.17 0.29 -9.96
C GLY A 107 -12.70 1.74 -9.90
N SER A 108 -12.27 2.23 -11.03
CA SER A 108 -11.96 3.66 -11.22
C SER A 108 -12.57 4.16 -12.52
N PHE A 109 -12.90 5.45 -12.55
CA PHE A 109 -13.32 6.12 -13.77
C PHE A 109 -12.72 7.53 -13.86
N THR A 110 -12.60 8.03 -15.07
CA THR A 110 -12.12 9.40 -15.34
C THR A 110 -13.28 10.24 -15.80
N LEU A 111 -13.44 11.42 -15.20
CA LEU A 111 -14.47 12.38 -15.58
C LEU A 111 -14.20 12.92 -16.99
N GLY A 112 -15.21 12.83 -17.83
CA GLY A 112 -15.19 13.33 -19.20
C GLY A 112 -16.04 14.60 -19.36
N PRO A 113 -16.13 15.13 -20.61
CA PRO A 113 -17.02 16.24 -20.93
C PRO A 113 -18.48 15.84 -20.79
N THR A 114 -19.38 16.82 -20.71
CA THR A 114 -20.83 16.62 -20.52
C THR A 114 -21.45 15.66 -21.55
N SER A 115 -20.92 15.65 -22.78
CA SER A 115 -21.36 14.72 -23.85
C SER A 115 -20.90 13.27 -23.64
N ASN A 116 -19.87 13.04 -22.84
CA ASN A 116 -19.38 11.72 -22.45
C ASN A 116 -18.82 11.81 -21.02
N PRO A 117 -19.69 11.77 -19.99
CA PRO A 117 -19.33 12.08 -18.62
C PRO A 117 -18.29 11.10 -18.02
N ILE A 118 -18.13 9.92 -18.61
CA ILE A 118 -17.10 8.96 -18.23
C ILE A 118 -16.23 8.66 -19.45
N SER A 119 -15.01 9.22 -19.45
CA SER A 119 -14.08 9.07 -20.57
C SER A 119 -13.29 7.77 -20.52
N LYS A 120 -13.03 7.25 -19.33
CA LYS A 120 -12.34 5.96 -19.10
C LYS A 120 -12.93 5.27 -17.88
N CYS A 121 -13.02 3.94 -17.95
CA CYS A 121 -13.44 3.11 -16.83
C CYS A 121 -12.56 1.89 -16.71
N LYS A 122 -12.16 1.54 -15.50
CA LYS A 122 -11.48 0.29 -15.15
C LYS A 122 -12.26 -0.39 -14.05
N LEU A 123 -12.50 -1.67 -14.22
CA LEU A 123 -13.11 -2.53 -13.21
C LEU A 123 -12.05 -3.39 -12.58
N TYR A 124 -12.15 -3.56 -11.29
CA TYR A 124 -11.29 -4.44 -10.54
C TYR A 124 -12.14 -5.63 -10.08
N GLN A 125 -11.78 -6.83 -10.54
CA GLN A 125 -12.40 -8.02 -10.03
C GLN A 125 -12.12 -8.14 -8.54
N LEU A 126 -13.16 -8.51 -7.77
CA LEU A 126 -13.00 -8.96 -6.39
C LEU A 126 -12.24 -10.28 -6.39
N MET A 127 -10.94 -10.19 -6.42
CA MET A 127 -10.09 -11.31 -6.10
C MET A 127 -9.82 -11.21 -4.61
N SER A 128 -10.13 -12.27 -3.88
CA SER A 128 -9.90 -12.33 -2.44
C SER A 128 -8.41 -12.50 -2.17
N PRO A 129 -7.62 -11.42 -2.12
CA PRO A 129 -6.26 -11.51 -1.64
C PRO A 129 -6.31 -11.78 -0.15
N TRP A 130 -5.19 -12.23 0.40
CA TRP A 130 -5.04 -12.15 1.84
C TRP A 130 -5.23 -10.69 2.27
N GLN A 131 -6.19 -10.49 3.13
CA GLN A 131 -6.41 -9.20 3.77
C GLN A 131 -6.49 -9.45 5.27
N PRO A 132 -5.85 -8.62 6.08
CA PRO A 132 -6.08 -8.67 7.50
C PRO A 132 -7.57 -8.39 7.72
N GLN A 133 -8.31 -9.42 8.16
CA GLN A 133 -9.70 -9.25 8.52
C GLN A 133 -9.73 -8.45 9.82
N ARG A 134 -10.00 -7.16 9.70
CA ARG A 134 -10.19 -6.28 10.84
C ARG A 134 -11.53 -5.58 10.69
N GLU A 135 -12.30 -5.62 11.74
CA GLU A 135 -13.54 -4.85 11.87
C GLU A 135 -13.27 -3.34 11.94
N ARG A 136 -12.01 -2.95 12.18
CA ARG A 136 -11.61 -1.54 12.29
C ARG A 136 -11.65 -0.86 10.93
N ARG A 137 -12.17 0.38 10.92
CA ARG A 137 -12.18 1.29 9.78
C ARG A 137 -11.21 2.45 10.00
N TYR A 138 -10.81 3.13 8.93
CA TYR A 138 -10.00 4.34 9.02
C TYR A 138 -10.79 5.47 9.68
N THR A 139 -10.21 6.05 10.71
CA THR A 139 -10.74 7.23 11.41
C THR A 139 -10.22 8.52 10.76
N PRO A 140 -10.79 9.70 11.08
CA PRO A 140 -10.27 10.99 10.62
C PRO A 140 -8.78 11.19 10.95
N THR A 141 -8.34 10.70 12.12
CA THR A 141 -6.93 10.74 12.52
C THR A 141 -6.05 9.87 11.62
N ASP A 142 -6.54 8.70 11.23
CA ASP A 142 -5.82 7.83 10.30
C ASP A 142 -5.73 8.46 8.90
N ILE A 143 -6.79 9.15 8.45
CA ILE A 143 -6.81 9.87 7.18
C ILE A 143 -5.79 11.01 7.19
N SER A 144 -5.74 11.81 8.26
CA SER A 144 -4.76 12.89 8.40
C SER A 144 -3.32 12.35 8.41
N ALA A 145 -3.07 11.28 9.17
CA ALA A 145 -1.75 10.64 9.21
C ALA A 145 -1.37 10.03 7.86
N ALA A 146 -2.34 9.45 7.12
CA ALA A 146 -2.10 8.95 5.77
C ALA A 146 -1.80 10.08 4.77
N ALA A 147 -2.41 11.26 4.93
CA ALA A 147 -2.10 12.44 4.12
C ALA A 147 -0.63 12.89 4.31
N ASP A 148 -0.13 12.86 5.55
CA ASP A 148 1.29 13.13 5.85
C ASP A 148 2.22 12.09 5.21
N ILE A 149 1.84 10.81 5.28
CA ILE A 149 2.59 9.71 4.63
C ILE A 149 2.60 9.91 3.11
N ALA A 150 1.47 10.24 2.49
CA ALA A 150 1.38 10.47 1.05
C ALA A 150 2.25 11.64 0.60
N SER A 151 2.22 12.75 1.33
CA SER A 151 3.08 13.90 1.09
C SER A 151 4.57 13.53 1.16
N ARG A 152 4.95 12.78 2.18
CA ARG A 152 6.33 12.33 2.35
C ARG A 152 6.80 11.39 1.24
N LEU A 153 5.94 10.49 0.75
CA LEU A 153 6.25 9.60 -0.37
C LEU A 153 6.54 10.40 -1.66
N ILE A 154 5.78 11.45 -1.91
CA ILE A 154 5.99 12.35 -3.06
C ILE A 154 7.32 13.11 -2.92
N GLU A 155 7.63 13.64 -1.73
CA GLU A 155 8.91 14.30 -1.45
C GLU A 155 10.09 13.35 -1.73
N ILE A 156 10.01 12.11 -1.22
CA ILE A 156 11.05 11.09 -1.40
C ILE A 156 11.25 10.72 -2.87
N ASP A 157 10.17 10.62 -3.64
CA ASP A 157 10.29 10.37 -5.08
C ASP A 157 10.99 11.52 -5.80
N ASN A 158 10.72 12.76 -5.41
CA ASN A 158 11.40 13.96 -5.90
C ASN A 158 12.90 13.99 -5.52
N LEU A 159 13.27 13.44 -4.35
CA LEU A 159 14.68 13.25 -3.96
C LEU A 159 15.40 12.16 -4.78
N GLY A 160 14.68 11.43 -5.61
CA GLY A 160 15.24 10.37 -6.46
C GLY A 160 15.54 9.05 -5.73
N TYR A 161 15.10 8.86 -4.49
CA TYR A 161 15.32 7.61 -3.76
C TYR A 161 14.32 6.52 -4.17
N LYS A 162 14.56 5.92 -5.34
CA LYS A 162 13.65 4.96 -5.99
C LYS A 162 13.44 3.64 -5.24
N ARG A 163 14.25 3.33 -4.22
CA ARG A 163 14.15 2.07 -3.47
C ARG A 163 12.87 1.98 -2.65
N ILE A 164 12.46 3.09 -2.00
CA ILE A 164 11.18 3.14 -1.29
C ILE A 164 10.02 2.99 -2.27
N THR A 165 10.06 3.66 -3.41
CA THR A 165 9.03 3.53 -4.45
C THR A 165 8.94 2.09 -4.95
N THR A 166 10.08 1.42 -5.17
CA THR A 166 10.13 0.01 -5.58
C THR A 166 9.54 -0.90 -4.51
N ALA A 167 9.94 -0.73 -3.25
CA ALA A 167 9.41 -1.50 -2.13
C ALA A 167 7.90 -1.28 -1.97
N LEU A 168 7.43 -0.04 -2.13
CA LEU A 168 6.03 0.31 -2.06
C LEU A 168 5.19 -0.34 -3.16
N VAL A 169 5.72 -0.44 -4.38
CA VAL A 169 5.07 -1.15 -5.50
C VAL A 169 4.87 -2.61 -5.13
N TYR A 170 5.90 -3.31 -4.66
CA TYR A 170 5.77 -4.72 -4.23
C TYR A 170 4.78 -4.87 -3.06
N PHE A 171 4.91 -4.04 -2.04
CA PHE A 171 4.01 -4.05 -0.87
C PHE A 171 2.55 -3.82 -1.27
N SER A 172 2.30 -2.85 -2.13
CA SER A 172 0.95 -2.51 -2.58
C SER A 172 0.34 -3.57 -3.49
N GLN A 173 1.12 -4.23 -4.33
CA GLN A 173 0.64 -5.34 -5.17
C GLN A 173 0.13 -6.51 -4.32
N VAL A 174 0.78 -6.80 -3.21
CA VAL A 174 0.34 -7.82 -2.25
C VAL A 174 -1.03 -7.49 -1.67
N THR A 175 -1.28 -6.23 -1.40
CA THR A 175 -2.53 -5.76 -0.73
C THR A 175 -3.66 -5.44 -1.71
N VAL A 176 -3.39 -5.18 -3.00
CA VAL A 176 -4.43 -4.86 -4.01
C VAL A 176 -5.06 -6.11 -4.63
N GLY A 177 -4.52 -7.29 -4.33
CA GLY A 177 -5.07 -8.54 -4.85
C GLY A 177 -4.81 -8.77 -6.34
N LEU A 178 -3.78 -8.15 -6.89
CA LEU A 178 -3.33 -8.44 -8.25
C LEU A 178 -2.70 -9.83 -8.35
N SER A 179 -2.30 -10.41 -7.22
CA SER A 179 -1.79 -11.77 -7.13
C SER A 179 -2.78 -12.64 -6.37
N GLN A 180 -3.40 -13.58 -7.07
CA GLN A 180 -4.22 -14.64 -6.46
C GLN A 180 -3.38 -15.69 -5.73
N SER A 181 -2.07 -15.66 -5.95
CA SER A 181 -1.13 -16.64 -5.42
C SER A 181 -0.48 -16.11 -4.15
N PHE A 182 -0.70 -16.84 -3.05
CA PHE A 182 0.03 -16.61 -1.81
C PHE A 182 1.54 -16.56 -2.05
N GLN A 183 2.06 -17.44 -2.90
CA GLN A 183 3.48 -17.55 -3.21
C GLN A 183 4.02 -16.26 -3.84
N LEU A 184 3.32 -15.71 -4.81
CA LEU A 184 3.72 -14.45 -5.45
C LEU A 184 3.64 -13.28 -4.48
N SER A 185 2.61 -13.24 -3.64
CA SER A 185 2.49 -12.22 -2.59
C SER A 185 3.63 -12.31 -1.58
N TYR A 186 3.96 -13.53 -1.13
CA TYR A 186 5.05 -13.78 -0.21
C TYR A 186 6.42 -13.40 -0.81
N LEU A 187 6.69 -13.78 -2.07
CA LEU A 187 7.88 -13.36 -2.79
C LEU A 187 7.94 -11.83 -2.97
N GLY A 188 6.80 -11.18 -3.23
CA GLY A 188 6.69 -9.74 -3.33
C GLY A 188 7.11 -9.01 -2.06
N LEU A 189 6.71 -9.52 -0.88
CA LEU A 189 7.15 -8.95 0.40
C LEU A 189 8.67 -9.05 0.60
N PHE A 190 9.29 -10.19 0.26
CA PHE A 190 10.75 -10.29 0.30
C PHE A 190 11.41 -9.39 -0.73
N ALA A 191 10.86 -9.24 -1.94
CA ALA A 191 11.36 -8.32 -2.94
C ALA A 191 11.31 -6.87 -2.45
N ALA A 192 10.29 -6.49 -1.67
CA ALA A 192 10.22 -5.18 -1.03
C ALA A 192 11.38 -4.97 -0.03
N LEU A 193 11.67 -5.96 0.82
CA LEU A 193 12.82 -5.90 1.73
C LEU A 193 14.15 -5.87 0.97
N GLU A 194 14.31 -6.70 -0.06
CA GLU A 194 15.51 -6.71 -0.90
C GLU A 194 15.73 -5.36 -1.60
N ALA A 195 14.65 -4.68 -2.01
CA ALA A 195 14.73 -3.34 -2.59
C ALA A 195 15.25 -2.29 -1.59
N LEU A 196 14.80 -2.36 -0.34
CA LEU A 196 15.23 -1.43 0.72
C LEU A 196 16.68 -1.70 1.16
N PHE A 197 17.01 -2.96 1.46
CA PHE A 197 18.26 -3.34 2.12
C PHE A 197 19.38 -3.81 1.19
N VAL A 198 19.09 -4.01 -0.10
CA VAL A 198 20.09 -4.36 -1.15
C VAL A 198 21.09 -5.42 -0.72
N LEU A 199 20.67 -6.66 -0.81
CA LEU A 199 21.43 -7.78 -0.27
C LEU A 199 22.56 -8.27 -1.20
N THR A 200 23.70 -8.58 -0.62
CA THR A 200 24.85 -9.22 -1.29
C THR A 200 25.38 -10.38 -0.44
N GLY A 201 26.10 -11.30 -1.06
CA GLY A 201 26.71 -12.43 -0.35
C GLY A 201 25.68 -13.38 0.29
N ASN A 202 25.81 -13.65 1.58
CA ASN A 202 24.81 -14.44 2.35
C ASN A 202 23.56 -13.59 2.61
N LYS A 203 22.66 -13.53 1.63
CA LYS A 203 21.48 -12.67 1.64
C LYS A 203 20.57 -12.90 2.84
N ALA A 204 20.40 -14.13 3.28
CA ALA A 204 19.52 -14.47 4.39
C ALA A 204 20.02 -13.87 5.71
N ALA A 205 21.30 -14.07 6.03
CA ALA A 205 21.90 -13.52 7.25
C ALA A 205 21.95 -11.98 7.19
N ALA A 206 22.36 -11.41 6.05
CA ALA A 206 22.42 -9.95 5.89
C ALA A 206 21.03 -9.30 6.04
N LEU A 207 19.98 -9.92 5.50
CA LEU A 207 18.61 -9.42 5.66
C LEU A 207 18.17 -9.50 7.12
N GLY A 208 18.35 -10.64 7.76
CA GLY A 208 18.00 -10.84 9.17
C GLY A 208 18.65 -9.78 10.06
N ALA A 209 19.98 -9.63 9.97
CA ALA A 209 20.74 -8.69 10.79
C ALA A 209 20.31 -7.22 10.55
N ARG A 210 20.18 -6.80 9.28
CA ARG A 210 19.79 -5.40 8.96
C ARG A 210 18.39 -5.06 9.41
N VAL A 211 17.42 -5.92 9.14
CA VAL A 211 16.03 -5.68 9.53
C VAL A 211 15.89 -5.70 11.05
N SER A 212 16.52 -6.66 11.73
CA SER A 212 16.50 -6.74 13.19
C SER A 212 17.11 -5.49 13.85
N SER A 213 18.29 -5.06 13.39
CA SER A 213 18.92 -3.80 13.86
C SER A 213 18.04 -2.59 13.57
N PHE A 214 17.49 -2.48 12.36
CA PHE A 214 16.67 -1.35 11.95
C PHE A 214 15.34 -1.26 12.71
N LEU A 215 14.74 -2.39 13.05
CA LEU A 215 13.50 -2.46 13.81
C LEU A 215 13.70 -2.75 15.30
N ALA A 216 14.89 -2.52 15.85
CA ALA A 216 15.23 -2.82 17.25
C ALA A 216 14.38 -2.07 18.28
N ALA A 217 13.67 -0.99 17.88
CA ALA A 217 12.74 -0.27 18.75
C ALA A 217 11.39 -0.98 18.93
N PHE A 218 11.13 -2.08 18.17
CA PHE A 218 9.89 -2.84 18.23
C PHE A 218 10.09 -4.16 18.98
N ASP A 219 9.10 -4.50 19.80
CA ASP A 219 9.06 -5.73 20.55
C ASP A 219 8.54 -6.87 19.66
N PHE A 220 9.42 -7.77 19.25
CA PHE A 220 9.06 -8.95 18.47
C PHE A 220 8.97 -10.17 19.39
N PRO A 221 7.98 -11.07 19.23
CA PRO A 221 7.77 -12.22 20.12
C PRO A 221 8.89 -13.28 20.02
N GLU A 222 9.71 -13.21 18.99
CA GLU A 222 10.85 -14.09 18.76
C GLU A 222 12.04 -13.26 18.28
N ASP A 223 13.23 -13.89 18.29
CA ASP A 223 14.42 -13.32 17.66
C ASP A 223 14.15 -13.05 16.15
N LEU A 224 13.98 -11.77 15.83
CA LEU A 224 13.63 -11.34 14.49
C LEU A 224 14.71 -11.72 13.46
N GLU A 225 15.98 -11.63 13.85
CA GLU A 225 17.10 -11.96 12.96
C GLU A 225 17.06 -13.44 12.57
N GLN A 226 16.92 -14.33 13.55
CA GLN A 226 16.86 -15.78 13.31
C GLN A 226 15.61 -16.15 12.53
N TRP A 227 14.46 -15.59 12.90
CA TRP A 227 13.20 -15.86 12.24
C TRP A 227 13.26 -15.45 10.76
N LEU A 228 13.68 -14.21 10.46
CA LEU A 228 13.71 -13.70 9.10
C LEU A 228 14.75 -14.43 8.23
N SER A 229 15.92 -14.76 8.80
CA SER A 229 16.95 -15.54 8.12
C SER A 229 16.46 -16.95 7.77
N LYS A 230 15.70 -17.58 8.66
CA LYS A 230 15.07 -18.90 8.43
C LYS A 230 14.00 -18.80 7.34
N GLU A 231 13.10 -17.84 7.44
CA GLU A 231 12.02 -17.62 6.45
C GLU A 231 12.57 -17.31 5.05
N TYR A 232 13.63 -16.51 4.97
CA TYR A 232 14.27 -16.25 3.68
C TYR A 232 14.83 -17.53 3.05
N ARG A 233 15.52 -18.37 3.82
CA ARG A 233 16.11 -19.61 3.33
C ARG A 233 15.08 -20.69 3.02
N MET A 234 14.17 -20.94 3.96
CA MET A 234 13.23 -22.06 3.89
C MET A 234 11.95 -21.70 3.13
N GLY A 235 11.43 -20.51 3.33
CA GLY A 235 10.19 -20.04 2.68
C GLY A 235 10.45 -19.45 1.30
N ARG A 236 11.13 -18.31 1.25
CA ARG A 236 11.35 -17.55 0.02
C ARG A 236 12.10 -18.37 -1.05
N ASN A 237 13.22 -18.99 -0.69
CA ASN A 237 14.01 -19.74 -1.66
C ASN A 237 13.29 -20.99 -2.15
N SER A 238 12.60 -21.71 -1.27
CA SER A 238 11.83 -22.90 -1.66
C SER A 238 10.71 -22.56 -2.65
N ILE A 239 10.02 -21.45 -2.43
CA ILE A 239 8.97 -20.97 -3.36
C ILE A 239 9.61 -20.51 -4.67
N ALA A 240 10.69 -19.70 -4.62
CA ALA A 240 11.35 -19.17 -5.81
C ALA A 240 11.96 -20.25 -6.70
N HIS A 241 12.41 -21.36 -6.13
CA HIS A 241 13.02 -22.46 -6.86
C HIS A 241 12.06 -23.63 -7.15
N GLY A 242 10.77 -23.48 -6.83
CA GLY A 242 9.77 -24.51 -7.11
C GLY A 242 9.94 -25.81 -6.32
N VAL A 243 10.66 -25.75 -5.19
CA VAL A 243 10.89 -26.94 -4.33
C VAL A 243 9.64 -27.29 -3.52
N HIS A 244 8.74 -26.33 -3.29
CA HIS A 244 7.45 -26.60 -2.67
C HIS A 244 6.46 -27.05 -3.72
N GLU A 245 6.02 -28.28 -3.62
CA GLU A 245 4.81 -28.76 -4.29
C GLU A 245 3.62 -27.94 -3.76
N VAL A 246 3.09 -27.07 -4.60
CA VAL A 246 1.88 -26.33 -4.31
C VAL A 246 0.72 -27.20 -4.70
N SER A 247 0.10 -27.90 -3.75
CA SER A 247 -1.19 -28.51 -4.02
C SER A 247 -2.27 -27.42 -4.15
N PHE A 248 -3.18 -27.57 -5.12
CA PHE A 248 -4.32 -26.66 -5.29
C PHE A 248 -5.21 -26.52 -4.05
N GLY A 249 -5.01 -27.35 -3.03
CA GLY A 249 -5.73 -27.33 -1.77
C GLY A 249 -4.97 -26.73 -0.58
N THR A 250 -3.74 -26.26 -0.75
CA THR A 250 -2.99 -25.65 0.35
C THR A 250 -3.60 -24.28 0.66
N ARG A 251 -4.67 -24.28 1.43
CA ARG A 251 -5.23 -23.07 2.03
C ARG A 251 -4.25 -22.56 3.09
N LEU A 252 -4.31 -21.27 3.37
CA LEU A 252 -3.59 -20.57 4.44
C LEU A 252 -3.81 -21.13 5.87
N GLN A 253 -4.48 -22.30 5.99
CA GLN A 253 -4.90 -22.91 7.25
C GLN A 253 -3.75 -23.49 8.11
N ASP A 254 -2.55 -23.63 7.56
CA ASP A 254 -1.45 -24.34 8.22
C ASP A 254 -0.50 -23.41 9.00
N GLY A 255 -1.00 -22.35 9.63
CA GLY A 255 -0.14 -21.39 10.36
C GLY A 255 0.64 -20.40 9.47
N ARG A 256 0.64 -20.60 8.15
CA ARG A 256 1.33 -19.73 7.19
C ARG A 256 0.67 -18.34 7.07
N GLY A 257 -0.59 -18.20 7.43
CA GLY A 257 -1.27 -16.92 7.51
C GLY A 257 -0.64 -15.99 8.53
N GLN A 258 -0.25 -16.49 9.69
CA GLN A 258 0.46 -15.73 10.72
C GLN A 258 1.86 -15.32 10.25
N THR A 259 2.60 -16.25 9.62
CA THR A 259 3.90 -15.94 9.02
C THR A 259 3.80 -14.85 7.96
N PHE A 260 2.77 -14.90 7.12
CA PHE A 260 2.55 -13.89 6.08
C PHE A 260 2.17 -12.53 6.70
N GLY A 261 1.28 -12.50 7.66
CA GLY A 261 0.88 -11.29 8.38
C GLY A 261 2.08 -10.64 9.07
N ARG A 262 2.93 -11.43 9.71
CA ARG A 262 4.16 -10.97 10.34
C ARG A 262 5.13 -10.37 9.32
N LEU A 263 5.36 -11.05 8.20
CA LEU A 263 6.23 -10.54 7.14
C LEU A 263 5.69 -9.25 6.53
N HIS A 264 4.37 -9.18 6.30
CA HIS A 264 3.70 -7.98 5.81
C HIS A 264 3.92 -6.79 6.76
N GLU A 265 3.78 -7.01 8.07
CA GLU A 265 3.97 -5.98 9.09
C GLU A 265 5.44 -5.53 9.17
N ILE A 266 6.40 -6.45 9.09
CA ILE A 266 7.83 -6.14 9.03
C ILE A 266 8.13 -5.23 7.82
N VAL A 267 7.61 -5.58 6.63
CA VAL A 267 7.79 -4.77 5.42
C VAL A 267 7.19 -3.38 5.60
N ARG A 268 5.97 -3.29 6.15
CA ARG A 268 5.30 -2.02 6.45
C ARG A 268 6.15 -1.13 7.35
N LEU A 269 6.64 -1.67 8.46
CA LEU A 269 7.47 -0.94 9.42
C LEU A 269 8.81 -0.53 8.80
N CYS A 270 9.43 -1.38 7.98
CA CYS A 270 10.65 -1.02 7.25
C CYS A 270 10.41 0.15 6.30
N ILE A 271 9.33 0.14 5.51
CA ILE A 271 9.01 1.26 4.61
C ILE A 271 8.83 2.56 5.41
N LEU A 272 8.03 2.52 6.49
CA LEU A 272 7.82 3.69 7.36
C LEU A 272 9.12 4.17 8.00
N GLY A 273 10.00 3.26 8.42
CA GLY A 273 11.32 3.58 8.97
C GLY A 273 12.21 4.29 7.95
N PHE A 274 12.28 3.79 6.71
CA PHE A 274 13.02 4.46 5.65
C PHE A 274 12.43 5.84 5.30
N MET A 275 11.11 6.00 5.35
CA MET A 275 10.47 7.30 5.16
C MET A 275 10.80 8.31 6.26
N ALA A 276 11.12 7.83 7.47
CA ALA A 276 11.50 8.66 8.59
C ALA A 276 12.97 9.15 8.52
N LEU A 277 13.80 8.58 7.66
CA LEU A 277 15.16 9.05 7.45
C LEU A 277 15.18 10.51 6.95
N ARG A 278 16.21 11.23 7.34
CA ARG A 278 16.41 12.62 6.89
C ARG A 278 16.74 12.68 5.41
N ASP A 279 16.46 13.80 4.77
CA ASP A 279 16.66 14.01 3.33
C ASP A 279 18.14 13.88 2.92
N ASP A 280 19.07 14.32 3.78
CA ASP A 280 20.50 14.16 3.56
C ASP A 280 20.92 12.68 3.56
N GLN A 281 20.34 11.86 4.45
CA GLN A 281 20.57 10.41 4.50
C GLN A 281 20.00 9.72 3.26
N LEU A 282 18.77 10.04 2.86
CA LEU A 282 18.14 9.47 1.66
C LEU A 282 18.92 9.86 0.41
N SER A 283 19.31 11.11 0.27
CA SER A 283 20.11 11.60 -0.85
C SER A 283 21.48 10.91 -0.91
N ALA A 284 22.14 10.74 0.23
CA ALA A 284 23.40 10.00 0.31
C ALA A 284 23.21 8.53 -0.11
N LEU A 285 22.19 7.84 0.41
CA LEU A 285 21.90 6.45 0.05
C LEU A 285 21.53 6.29 -1.42
N SER A 286 20.91 7.30 -2.05
CA SER A 286 20.52 7.24 -3.48
C SER A 286 21.72 7.19 -4.41
N THR A 287 22.83 7.80 -4.04
CA THR A 287 24.05 7.91 -4.84
C THR A 287 25.08 6.82 -4.53
N MET A 288 24.93 6.13 -3.39
CA MET A 288 25.87 5.07 -2.97
C MET A 288 25.64 3.78 -3.75
N THR A 289 26.74 3.10 -4.07
CA THR A 289 26.75 1.79 -4.74
C THR A 289 27.78 0.85 -4.10
N GLY A 290 27.68 -0.45 -4.41
CA GLY A 290 28.66 -1.46 -3.99
C GLY A 290 28.89 -1.48 -2.50
N THR A 291 30.16 -1.61 -2.09
CA THR A 291 30.57 -1.76 -0.68
C THR A 291 30.22 -0.54 0.20
N LYS A 292 30.25 0.67 -0.38
CA LYS A 292 29.86 1.89 0.37
C LYS A 292 28.40 1.83 0.81
N LEU A 293 27.52 1.43 -0.10
CA LEU A 293 26.11 1.26 0.19
C LEU A 293 25.88 0.16 1.24
N GLN A 294 26.58 -0.99 1.11
CA GLN A 294 26.45 -2.09 2.08
C GLN A 294 26.80 -1.62 3.48
N LYS A 295 27.95 -0.93 3.67
CA LYS A 295 28.35 -0.38 4.95
C LYS A 295 27.36 0.64 5.49
N ALA A 296 26.82 1.51 4.65
CA ALA A 296 25.81 2.48 5.06
C ALA A 296 24.50 1.80 5.53
N LEU A 297 24.09 0.73 4.85
CA LEU A 297 22.92 -0.04 5.27
C LEU A 297 23.15 -0.89 6.54
N ASP A 298 24.39 -1.36 6.75
CA ASP A 298 24.80 -2.07 8.00
C ASP A 298 24.87 -1.13 9.21
N SER A 299 25.05 0.17 8.98
CA SER A 299 25.17 1.20 10.03
C SER A 299 23.92 2.07 10.19
N LEU A 300 22.79 1.68 9.62
CA LEU A 300 21.53 2.39 9.83
C LEU A 300 21.14 2.33 11.32
N GLU A 301 20.86 3.49 11.88
CA GLU A 301 20.31 3.58 13.23
C GLU A 301 18.90 2.96 13.28
N PRO A 302 18.44 2.50 14.46
CA PRO A 302 17.08 2.01 14.63
C PRO A 302 16.05 3.02 14.14
N ALA A 303 15.04 2.50 13.44
CA ALA A 303 13.97 3.32 12.87
C ALA A 303 13.25 4.11 13.97
N SER A 304 13.19 5.43 13.79
CA SER A 304 12.58 6.35 14.74
C SER A 304 11.91 7.51 14.01
N GLY A 305 11.21 8.38 14.74
CA GLY A 305 10.59 9.59 14.18
C GLY A 305 9.09 9.47 13.96
N ARG A 306 8.49 10.52 13.35
CA ARG A 306 7.03 10.73 13.32
C ARG A 306 6.21 9.60 12.65
N PHE A 307 6.76 8.92 11.66
CA PHE A 307 6.05 7.84 10.96
C PHE A 307 6.12 6.51 11.71
N ILE A 308 7.06 6.37 12.62
CA ILE A 308 7.29 5.19 13.45
C ILE A 308 6.68 5.35 14.84
N ALA A 309 6.69 6.59 15.38
CA ALA A 309 6.16 6.87 16.70
C ALA A 309 4.71 6.42 16.84
N GLY A 310 4.42 5.63 17.87
CA GLY A 310 3.08 5.09 18.15
C GLY A 310 2.62 3.94 17.23
N GLN A 311 3.46 3.50 16.28
CA GLN A 311 3.20 2.25 15.55
C GLN A 311 3.35 1.06 16.50
N ARG A 312 2.40 0.14 16.43
CA ARG A 312 2.47 -1.14 17.13
C ARG A 312 2.47 -2.24 16.08
N MET A 313 3.15 -3.33 16.38
CA MET A 313 3.06 -4.51 15.54
C MET A 313 1.63 -5.06 15.62
N CYS A 314 1.03 -5.26 14.47
CA CYS A 314 -0.31 -5.80 14.34
C CYS A 314 -0.18 -7.27 13.92
N LEU A 315 -0.02 -8.16 14.90
CA LEU A 315 0.12 -9.61 14.68
C LEU A 315 -1.16 -10.40 14.92
N ASP A 316 -2.26 -9.73 15.31
CA ASP A 316 -3.55 -10.36 15.61
C ASP A 316 -4.38 -10.61 14.34
#